data_38d49f03ebbf8676e222ed70b8db50e0
#
_entry.id   38d49f03ebbf8676e222ed70b8db50e0
#
_cell.length_a   1.000
_cell.length_b   1.000
_cell.length_c   1.000
_cell.angle_alpha   90.00
_cell.angle_beta   90.00
_cell.angle_gamma   90.00
#
_symmetry.space_group_name_H-M   'P 1'
#
loop_
_entity.id
_entity.type
_entity.pdbx_description
1 polymer ?
#
loop_
_entity_poly.entity_id
_entity_poly.type
_entity_poly.pdbx_seq_one_letter_code
_entity_poly.pdbx_strand_id
1 'polypeptide(L)'
;MNTNDDVALPARQMESLKVENLLINFTTEFHRIWDTRGSKAKPGAFWRPTPPPDVLPGFFPLGDVAVSGHDNVNGKTVVAVVCEGDPQSEGATKGKALSRPDDYEQVWKDSGSGSRTDGSIWRPIPPDGYVALGLVCSNNHEKPSLNAVRCVRADLVIASSVGDEIWDDRGSGAKQNFSAWSTDPPAAAAGEIYFASGTFIGAASFSKPATHVAAYSLRMQIPLQANPPSEVPVLTGFSAPPHESSEATQVATIPWFAVEDDALEPIEKLTRSPLYQLERTDKYVLVGYGHNTGTKGKFFRWTAHRVLNPTLLRIFTDNTSIQFRTEWPIATSGRVLPIKFSARLSKSFTRTETSSSGWMTSKSVEVVAIVPKNKILAVYQLQSHYELLRKDGT
;
A
#
# COMPACT_ATOMS: atom_id res chain seq x y z
N MET A 1 -41.03 -3.39 -33.39
CA MET A 1 -39.91 -4.24 -32.94
C MET A 1 -38.69 -3.35 -32.88
N ASN A 2 -38.43 -2.79 -31.70
CA ASN A 2 -37.22 -2.03 -31.46
C ASN A 2 -36.26 -2.95 -30.67
N THR A 3 -35.29 -3.49 -31.37
CA THR A 3 -34.14 -4.15 -30.74
C THR A 3 -33.19 -3.04 -30.27
N ASN A 4 -33.22 -2.74 -28.96
CA ASN A 4 -32.12 -2.03 -28.32
C ASN A 4 -30.95 -2.99 -28.30
N ASP A 5 -30.04 -2.86 -29.24
CA ASP A 5 -28.68 -3.38 -29.09
C ASP A 5 -27.99 -2.56 -27.98
N ASP A 6 -28.03 -3.07 -26.77
CA ASP A 6 -27.14 -2.64 -25.71
C ASP A 6 -25.72 -3.01 -26.14
N VAL A 7 -25.06 -2.10 -26.86
CA VAL A 7 -23.62 -2.16 -27.11
C VAL A 7 -22.96 -1.97 -25.77
N ALA A 8 -22.56 -3.10 -25.14
CA ALA A 8 -21.75 -3.07 -23.93
C ALA A 8 -20.49 -2.23 -24.22
N LEU A 9 -20.37 -1.11 -23.55
CA LEU A 9 -19.15 -0.29 -23.62
C LEU A 9 -17.97 -1.18 -23.28
N PRO A 10 -16.84 -1.12 -24.01
CA PRO A 10 -15.68 -1.94 -23.75
C PRO A 10 -15.26 -1.71 -22.29
N ALA A 11 -15.06 -2.80 -21.56
CA ALA A 11 -14.64 -2.76 -20.15
C ALA A 11 -13.37 -1.90 -20.06
N ARG A 12 -13.43 -0.82 -19.29
CA ARG A 12 -12.29 0.08 -19.12
C ARG A 12 -11.19 -0.69 -18.38
N GLN A 13 -10.00 -0.78 -18.98
CA GLN A 13 -8.85 -1.37 -18.31
C GLN A 13 -8.61 -0.68 -16.96
N MET A 14 -8.37 -1.47 -15.92
CA MET A 14 -8.06 -0.95 -14.59
C MET A 14 -6.68 -0.29 -14.61
N GLU A 15 -6.59 0.86 -13.97
CA GLU A 15 -5.30 1.52 -13.78
C GLU A 15 -4.41 0.72 -12.83
N SER A 16 -3.18 0.49 -13.23
CA SER A 16 -2.22 -0.32 -12.50
C SER A 16 -1.26 0.53 -11.69
N LEU A 17 -0.84 0.03 -10.54
CA LEU A 17 0.33 0.55 -9.83
C LEU A 17 1.56 0.25 -10.70
N LYS A 18 2.37 1.27 -10.94
CA LYS A 18 3.60 1.14 -11.72
C LYS A 18 4.82 1.23 -10.81
N VAL A 19 5.63 0.18 -10.81
CA VAL A 19 6.88 0.11 -10.05
C VAL A 19 8.00 -0.27 -11.02
N GLU A 20 8.77 0.72 -11.47
CA GLU A 20 9.74 0.54 -12.54
C GLU A 20 9.07 -0.10 -13.78
N ASN A 21 9.54 -1.28 -14.21
CA ASN A 21 8.94 -2.08 -15.29
C ASN A 21 7.99 -3.17 -14.81
N LEU A 22 7.49 -3.09 -13.58
CA LEU A 22 6.46 -3.96 -13.03
C LEU A 22 5.12 -3.23 -12.97
N LEU A 23 4.06 -3.82 -13.50
CA LEU A 23 2.68 -3.40 -13.30
C LEU A 23 2.03 -4.30 -12.26
N ILE A 24 1.37 -3.70 -11.28
CA ILE A 24 0.65 -4.39 -10.22
C ILE A 24 -0.81 -3.96 -10.26
N ASN A 25 -1.69 -4.91 -10.23
CA ASN A 25 -3.13 -4.68 -10.07
C ASN A 25 -3.70 -5.74 -9.12
N PHE A 26 -5.01 -5.76 -8.95
CA PHE A 26 -5.68 -6.65 -8.03
C PHE A 26 -6.86 -7.32 -8.72
N THR A 27 -7.10 -8.59 -8.37
CA THR A 27 -8.28 -9.32 -8.85
C THR A 27 -9.12 -9.80 -7.68
N THR A 28 -10.42 -9.90 -7.93
CA THR A 28 -11.41 -10.51 -7.06
C THR A 28 -11.96 -11.81 -7.64
N GLU A 29 -11.38 -12.26 -8.76
CA GLU A 29 -11.79 -13.47 -9.46
C GLU A 29 -10.82 -14.60 -9.24
N PHE A 30 -11.36 -15.78 -8.92
CA PHE A 30 -10.60 -16.95 -8.53
C PHE A 30 -11.22 -18.24 -9.06
N HIS A 31 -10.37 -19.20 -9.37
CA HIS A 31 -10.75 -20.57 -9.61
C HIS A 31 -10.36 -21.45 -8.42
N ARG A 32 -11.32 -22.22 -7.87
CA ARG A 32 -11.03 -23.14 -6.77
C ARG A 32 -10.25 -24.34 -7.32
N ILE A 33 -9.05 -24.56 -6.77
CA ILE A 33 -8.19 -25.68 -7.16
C ILE A 33 -8.51 -26.92 -6.33
N TRP A 34 -8.58 -26.78 -5.00
CA TRP A 34 -8.81 -27.89 -4.09
C TRP A 34 -9.45 -27.39 -2.81
N ASP A 35 -10.16 -28.29 -2.11
CA ASP A 35 -10.71 -28.04 -0.78
C ASP A 35 -10.73 -29.33 0.07
N THR A 36 -10.91 -29.18 1.38
CA THR A 36 -10.85 -30.26 2.36
C THR A 36 -12.16 -31.03 2.53
N ARG A 37 -13.17 -30.83 1.68
CA ARG A 37 -14.46 -31.50 1.80
C ARG A 37 -14.29 -33.02 1.73
N GLY A 38 -14.88 -33.72 2.72
CA GLY A 38 -14.79 -35.18 2.88
C GLY A 38 -13.66 -35.61 3.82
N SER A 39 -12.66 -34.76 4.09
CA SER A 39 -11.61 -35.04 5.07
C SER A 39 -12.10 -34.73 6.50
N LYS A 40 -11.31 -35.16 7.50
CA LYS A 40 -11.48 -34.80 8.91
C LYS A 40 -10.72 -33.54 9.30
N ALA A 41 -9.99 -32.89 8.36
CA ALA A 41 -9.30 -31.62 8.61
C ALA A 41 -10.28 -30.49 8.88
N LYS A 42 -9.78 -29.39 9.47
CA LYS A 42 -10.51 -28.14 9.49
C LYS A 42 -10.93 -27.73 8.08
N PRO A 43 -12.13 -27.13 7.90
CA PRO A 43 -12.51 -26.61 6.59
C PRO A 43 -11.47 -25.63 6.04
N GLY A 44 -11.04 -25.87 4.80
CA GLY A 44 -10.09 -25.04 4.09
C GLY A 44 -10.21 -25.20 2.59
N ALA A 45 -9.88 -24.17 1.85
CA ALA A 45 -9.91 -24.18 0.40
C ALA A 45 -8.76 -23.35 -0.20
N PHE A 46 -8.31 -23.75 -1.38
CA PHE A 46 -7.21 -23.14 -2.12
C PHE A 46 -7.69 -22.68 -3.47
N TRP A 47 -7.38 -21.44 -3.79
CA TRP A 47 -7.92 -20.73 -4.94
C TRP A 47 -6.80 -20.08 -5.76
N ARG A 48 -6.84 -20.26 -7.09
CA ARG A 48 -5.94 -19.56 -8.00
C ARG A 48 -6.59 -18.26 -8.47
N PRO A 49 -5.89 -17.13 -8.36
CA PRO A 49 -6.34 -15.90 -8.98
C PRO A 49 -6.47 -16.07 -10.49
N THR A 50 -7.57 -15.61 -11.05
CA THR A 50 -7.86 -15.64 -12.49
C THR A 50 -8.17 -14.22 -12.97
N PRO A 51 -7.13 -13.35 -13.15
CA PRO A 51 -7.37 -12.00 -13.61
C PRO A 51 -8.10 -12.02 -14.96
N PRO A 52 -9.25 -11.34 -15.08
CA PRO A 52 -10.04 -11.38 -16.30
C PRO A 52 -9.29 -10.70 -17.45
N PRO A 53 -9.10 -11.37 -18.60
CA PRO A 53 -8.23 -10.88 -19.67
C PRO A 53 -8.77 -9.66 -20.42
N ASP A 54 -10.04 -9.35 -20.32
CA ASP A 54 -10.69 -8.15 -20.86
C ASP A 54 -10.41 -6.89 -20.02
N VAL A 55 -10.19 -7.05 -18.71
CA VAL A 55 -9.93 -5.96 -17.76
C VAL A 55 -8.44 -5.89 -17.41
N LEU A 56 -7.79 -7.04 -17.26
CA LEU A 56 -6.40 -7.21 -16.83
C LEU A 56 -5.61 -8.06 -17.84
N PRO A 57 -5.46 -7.62 -19.11
CA PRO A 57 -4.75 -8.39 -20.14
C PRO A 57 -3.29 -8.57 -19.76
N GLY A 58 -2.80 -9.82 -19.83
CA GLY A 58 -1.40 -10.16 -19.57
C GLY A 58 -0.99 -10.19 -18.10
N PHE A 59 -1.93 -10.07 -17.17
CA PHE A 59 -1.65 -10.21 -15.74
C PHE A 59 -1.60 -11.68 -15.31
N PHE A 60 -0.74 -11.96 -14.34
CA PHE A 60 -0.50 -13.28 -13.79
C PHE A 60 -0.55 -13.29 -12.27
N PRO A 61 -0.96 -14.42 -11.65
CA PRO A 61 -0.83 -14.64 -10.22
C PRO A 61 0.61 -14.69 -9.74
N LEU A 62 0.81 -14.38 -8.46
CA LEU A 62 2.07 -14.51 -7.72
C LEU A 62 2.12 -15.78 -6.86
N GLY A 63 1.03 -16.50 -6.79
CA GLY A 63 0.79 -17.70 -6.00
C GLY A 63 -0.71 -17.91 -5.86
N ASP A 64 -1.10 -18.93 -5.10
CA ASP A 64 -2.49 -19.20 -4.79
C ASP A 64 -2.90 -18.58 -3.45
N VAL A 65 -4.21 -18.53 -3.20
CA VAL A 65 -4.83 -18.04 -1.96
C VAL A 65 -5.33 -19.23 -1.15
N ALA A 66 -4.98 -19.29 0.11
CA ALA A 66 -5.56 -20.22 1.08
C ALA A 66 -6.59 -19.48 1.92
N VAL A 67 -7.70 -20.13 2.21
CA VAL A 67 -8.75 -19.60 3.11
C VAL A 67 -9.22 -20.66 4.10
N SER A 68 -9.59 -20.24 5.28
CA SER A 68 -10.35 -21.04 6.23
C SER A 68 -11.80 -21.13 5.75
N GLY A 69 -12.35 -22.36 5.73
CA GLY A 69 -13.71 -22.59 5.23
C GLY A 69 -13.77 -23.00 3.75
N HIS A 70 -15.02 -23.19 3.27
CA HIS A 70 -15.29 -23.67 1.90
C HIS A 70 -16.11 -22.66 1.09
N ASP A 71 -16.31 -21.46 1.62
CA ASP A 71 -17.12 -20.43 0.97
C ASP A 71 -16.46 -19.92 -0.32
N ASN A 72 -17.30 -19.44 -1.23
CA ASN A 72 -16.83 -18.81 -2.44
C ASN A 72 -16.19 -17.46 -2.12
N VAL A 73 -14.94 -17.28 -2.53
CA VAL A 73 -14.14 -16.05 -2.30
C VAL A 73 -14.28 -15.00 -3.40
N ASN A 74 -14.91 -15.37 -4.54
CA ASN A 74 -15.09 -14.45 -5.66
C ASN A 74 -15.90 -13.23 -5.24
N GLY A 75 -15.43 -12.04 -5.60
CA GLY A 75 -16.02 -10.76 -5.22
C GLY A 75 -15.92 -10.41 -3.72
N LYS A 76 -15.19 -11.21 -2.91
CA LYS A 76 -15.05 -11.01 -1.46
C LYS A 76 -13.60 -10.88 -1.02
N THR A 77 -12.68 -11.47 -1.75
CA THR A 77 -11.24 -11.47 -1.48
C THR A 77 -10.53 -10.71 -2.59
N VAL A 78 -9.46 -10.03 -2.26
CA VAL A 78 -8.62 -9.29 -3.19
C VAL A 78 -7.19 -9.79 -3.09
N VAL A 79 -6.54 -10.02 -4.23
CA VAL A 79 -5.14 -10.45 -4.30
C VAL A 79 -4.42 -9.71 -5.40
N ALA A 80 -3.13 -9.44 -5.19
CA ALA A 80 -2.28 -8.79 -6.19
C ALA A 80 -1.98 -9.74 -7.36
N VAL A 81 -2.05 -9.18 -8.56
CA VAL A 81 -1.64 -9.82 -9.81
C VAL A 81 -0.69 -8.88 -10.55
N VAL A 82 0.18 -9.43 -11.38
CA VAL A 82 1.30 -8.69 -11.97
C VAL A 82 1.39 -8.88 -13.48
N CYS A 83 1.89 -7.84 -14.15
CA CYS A 83 2.19 -7.86 -15.58
C CYS A 83 3.54 -7.19 -15.82
N GLU A 84 4.24 -7.62 -16.86
CA GLU A 84 5.43 -6.92 -17.34
C GLU A 84 5.04 -5.56 -17.89
N GLY A 85 5.73 -4.52 -17.48
CA GLY A 85 5.49 -3.16 -17.95
C GLY A 85 6.20 -2.84 -19.25
N ASP A 86 6.22 -1.57 -19.62
CA ASP A 86 6.89 -1.10 -20.83
C ASP A 86 8.40 -1.40 -20.76
N PRO A 87 8.97 -2.05 -21.79
CA PRO A 87 10.41 -2.33 -21.86
C PRO A 87 11.29 -1.07 -21.92
N GLN A 88 10.71 0.12 -22.15
CA GLN A 88 11.41 1.40 -22.10
C GLN A 88 11.26 2.12 -20.74
N SER A 89 10.53 1.53 -19.80
CA SER A 89 10.33 2.12 -18.49
C SER A 89 11.60 2.08 -17.63
N GLU A 90 11.63 2.90 -16.59
CA GLU A 90 12.66 2.87 -15.56
C GLU A 90 12.80 1.44 -15.00
N GLY A 91 14.03 0.97 -14.83
CA GLY A 91 14.32 -0.38 -14.37
C GLY A 91 14.39 -1.44 -15.46
N ALA A 92 13.99 -1.17 -16.71
CA ALA A 92 14.10 -2.16 -17.82
C ALA A 92 15.55 -2.55 -18.12
N THR A 93 16.52 -1.70 -17.82
CA THR A 93 17.97 -2.01 -17.94
C THR A 93 18.44 -3.06 -16.94
N LYS A 94 17.68 -3.29 -15.85
CA LYS A 94 17.94 -4.35 -14.85
C LYS A 94 17.41 -5.72 -15.28
N GLY A 95 16.77 -5.82 -16.44
CA GLY A 95 16.10 -7.00 -16.96
C GLY A 95 14.59 -7.00 -16.75
N LYS A 96 13.94 -8.09 -17.12
CA LYS A 96 12.49 -8.24 -16.95
C LYS A 96 12.10 -8.19 -15.48
N ALA A 97 10.96 -7.57 -15.18
CA ALA A 97 10.41 -7.55 -13.83
C ALA A 97 9.89 -8.92 -13.38
N LEU A 98 9.45 -9.73 -14.33
CA LEU A 98 8.82 -11.02 -14.10
C LEU A 98 9.54 -12.16 -14.80
N SER A 99 9.52 -13.36 -14.19
CA SER A 99 9.94 -14.61 -14.81
C SER A 99 8.98 -15.74 -14.47
N ARG A 100 8.95 -16.78 -15.29
CA ARG A 100 8.36 -18.07 -14.90
C ARG A 100 9.27 -18.73 -13.87
N PRO A 101 8.74 -19.57 -12.97
CA PRO A 101 9.59 -20.46 -12.19
C PRO A 101 10.32 -21.44 -13.13
N ASP A 102 11.51 -21.87 -12.74
CA ASP A 102 12.28 -22.90 -13.46
C ASP A 102 11.68 -24.28 -13.25
N ASP A 103 11.16 -24.53 -12.04
CA ASP A 103 10.52 -25.78 -11.66
C ASP A 103 9.64 -25.58 -10.41
N TYR A 104 9.12 -26.66 -9.85
CA TYR A 104 8.39 -26.72 -8.60
C TYR A 104 8.91 -27.83 -7.70
N GLU A 105 9.05 -27.52 -6.40
CA GLU A 105 9.30 -28.49 -5.33
C GLU A 105 7.99 -28.84 -4.63
N GLN A 106 7.67 -30.12 -4.45
CA GLN A 106 6.51 -30.56 -3.71
C GLN A 106 6.73 -30.36 -2.21
N VAL A 107 5.90 -29.51 -1.59
CA VAL A 107 5.94 -29.25 -0.14
C VAL A 107 5.05 -30.22 0.62
N TRP A 108 3.87 -30.53 0.06
CA TRP A 108 2.88 -31.38 0.69
C TRP A 108 1.98 -32.01 -0.36
N LYS A 109 1.43 -33.16 -0.02
CA LYS A 109 0.35 -33.80 -0.76
C LYS A 109 -0.67 -34.41 0.18
N ASP A 110 -1.92 -34.29 -0.19
CA ASP A 110 -3.01 -35.01 0.45
C ASP A 110 -2.92 -36.49 0.09
N SER A 111 -2.65 -37.29 1.09
CA SER A 111 -2.61 -38.74 0.95
C SER A 111 -3.18 -39.40 2.20
N GLY A 112 -4.41 -39.91 2.08
CA GLY A 112 -5.08 -40.62 3.15
C GLY A 112 -5.98 -39.75 4.05
N SER A 113 -6.23 -38.47 3.70
CA SER A 113 -7.12 -37.60 4.45
C SER A 113 -8.60 -37.98 4.30
N GLY A 114 -8.96 -38.67 3.22
CA GLY A 114 -10.34 -38.97 2.86
C GLY A 114 -11.10 -37.80 2.25
N SER A 115 -10.40 -36.74 1.79
CA SER A 115 -11.00 -35.67 1.00
C SER A 115 -11.61 -36.22 -0.31
N ARG A 116 -12.58 -35.50 -0.87
CA ARG A 116 -13.30 -35.90 -2.09
C ARG A 116 -12.37 -36.00 -3.32
N THR A 117 -11.38 -35.15 -3.35
CA THR A 117 -10.32 -35.11 -4.34
C THR A 117 -8.98 -34.90 -3.64
N ASP A 118 -7.93 -35.51 -4.12
CA ASP A 118 -6.58 -35.26 -3.61
C ASP A 118 -6.08 -33.89 -4.05
N GLY A 119 -5.21 -33.28 -3.25
CA GLY A 119 -4.53 -32.02 -3.56
C GLY A 119 -3.05 -32.07 -3.23
N SER A 120 -2.30 -31.14 -3.73
CA SER A 120 -0.88 -30.99 -3.42
C SER A 120 -0.44 -29.54 -3.45
N ILE A 121 0.55 -29.22 -2.65
CA ILE A 121 1.11 -27.86 -2.51
C ILE A 121 2.55 -27.88 -2.98
N TRP A 122 2.88 -26.89 -3.78
CA TRP A 122 4.15 -26.78 -4.48
C TRP A 122 4.79 -25.42 -4.25
N ARG A 123 6.10 -25.40 -4.06
CA ARG A 123 6.93 -24.19 -4.00
C ARG A 123 7.50 -23.92 -5.40
N PRO A 124 7.23 -22.76 -5.98
CA PRO A 124 7.91 -22.35 -7.20
C PRO A 124 9.42 -22.20 -6.94
N ILE A 125 10.26 -22.72 -7.84
CA ILE A 125 11.70 -22.51 -7.82
C ILE A 125 11.99 -21.34 -8.77
N PRO A 126 12.33 -20.16 -8.25
CA PRO A 126 12.60 -19.00 -9.09
C PRO A 126 13.96 -19.12 -9.78
N PRO A 127 14.14 -18.58 -10.98
CA PRO A 127 15.47 -18.41 -11.57
C PRO A 127 16.31 -17.41 -10.77
N ASP A 128 17.61 -17.41 -11.03
CA ASP A 128 18.55 -16.50 -10.37
C ASP A 128 18.13 -15.04 -10.53
N GLY A 129 18.17 -14.29 -9.42
CA GLY A 129 17.76 -12.89 -9.36
C GLY A 129 16.25 -12.65 -9.20
N TYR A 130 15.45 -13.70 -9.10
CA TYR A 130 14.00 -13.63 -8.87
C TYR A 130 13.59 -14.34 -7.59
N VAL A 131 12.40 -14.01 -7.08
CA VAL A 131 11.82 -14.66 -5.90
C VAL A 131 10.35 -15.02 -6.16
N ALA A 132 9.88 -16.08 -5.49
CA ALA A 132 8.49 -16.47 -5.46
C ALA A 132 7.80 -15.84 -4.24
N LEU A 133 6.57 -15.34 -4.42
CA LEU A 133 5.83 -14.66 -3.36
C LEU A 133 4.74 -15.55 -2.72
N GLY A 134 4.50 -16.73 -3.25
CA GLY A 134 3.52 -17.66 -2.68
C GLY A 134 3.66 -19.08 -3.19
N LEU A 135 3.01 -19.99 -2.48
CA LEU A 135 2.90 -21.39 -2.87
C LEU A 135 1.76 -21.57 -3.89
N VAL A 136 1.78 -22.72 -4.56
CA VAL A 136 0.82 -23.07 -5.60
C VAL A 136 0.15 -24.39 -5.25
N CYS A 137 -1.17 -24.43 -5.30
CA CYS A 137 -1.95 -25.62 -5.13
C CYS A 137 -2.18 -26.32 -6.47
N SER A 138 -2.19 -27.63 -6.48
CA SER A 138 -2.55 -28.44 -7.64
C SER A 138 -3.64 -29.45 -7.25
N ASN A 139 -4.55 -29.67 -8.18
CA ASN A 139 -5.51 -30.74 -8.07
C ASN A 139 -4.80 -32.07 -8.28
N ASN A 140 -5.12 -33.08 -7.51
CA ASN A 140 -4.38 -34.32 -7.40
C ASN A 140 -2.90 -34.09 -6.96
N HIS A 141 -1.97 -34.90 -7.42
CA HIS A 141 -0.56 -34.80 -7.09
C HIS A 141 0.29 -34.33 -8.30
N GLU A 142 -0.36 -33.72 -9.28
CA GLU A 142 0.31 -33.28 -10.50
C GLU A 142 1.08 -31.98 -10.29
N LYS A 143 2.27 -31.91 -10.87
CA LYS A 143 3.08 -30.69 -10.85
C LYS A 143 2.38 -29.56 -11.59
N PRO A 144 2.29 -28.34 -11.01
CA PRO A 144 1.67 -27.21 -11.69
C PRO A 144 2.41 -26.83 -12.99
N SER A 145 1.68 -26.20 -13.90
CA SER A 145 2.29 -25.61 -15.10
C SER A 145 3.27 -24.49 -14.71
N LEU A 146 4.42 -24.41 -15.39
CA LEU A 146 5.35 -23.28 -15.25
C LEU A 146 4.71 -21.92 -15.59
N ASN A 147 3.55 -21.94 -16.23
CA ASN A 147 2.81 -20.74 -16.58
C ASN A 147 1.76 -20.34 -15.53
N ALA A 148 1.61 -21.13 -14.45
CA ALA A 148 0.59 -20.89 -13.43
C ALA A 148 0.80 -19.58 -12.67
N VAL A 149 2.06 -19.22 -12.39
CA VAL A 149 2.43 -18.03 -11.61
C VAL A 149 3.65 -17.34 -12.19
N ARG A 150 3.98 -16.18 -11.63
CA ARG A 150 5.24 -15.46 -11.93
C ARG A 150 6.06 -15.25 -10.66
N CYS A 151 7.37 -15.30 -10.84
CA CYS A 151 8.38 -14.86 -9.90
C CYS A 151 8.72 -13.40 -10.20
N VAL A 152 9.03 -12.62 -9.17
CA VAL A 152 9.32 -11.19 -9.27
C VAL A 152 10.82 -10.96 -9.08
N ARG A 153 11.39 -10.03 -9.82
CA ARG A 153 12.80 -9.63 -9.69
C ARG A 153 13.05 -9.15 -8.24
N ALA A 154 14.16 -9.60 -7.65
CA ALA A 154 14.43 -9.47 -6.22
C ALA A 154 14.54 -8.03 -5.71
N ASP A 155 14.89 -7.05 -6.57
CA ASP A 155 14.96 -5.63 -6.20
C ASP A 155 13.58 -4.95 -6.07
N LEU A 156 12.51 -5.59 -6.57
CA LEU A 156 11.12 -5.11 -6.52
C LEU A 156 10.34 -5.62 -5.30
N VAL A 157 11.01 -6.33 -4.41
CA VAL A 157 10.42 -6.92 -3.21
C VAL A 157 11.25 -6.60 -1.96
N ILE A 158 10.66 -6.86 -0.80
CA ILE A 158 11.32 -6.76 0.50
C ILE A 158 11.12 -8.06 1.28
N ALA A 159 12.16 -8.50 1.98
CA ALA A 159 12.06 -9.62 2.89
C ALA A 159 11.04 -9.33 4.00
N SER A 160 10.21 -10.30 4.30
CA SER A 160 9.06 -10.17 5.19
C SER A 160 9.04 -11.30 6.21
N SER A 161 8.21 -11.18 7.23
CA SER A 161 8.02 -12.22 8.22
C SER A 161 6.81 -13.09 7.89
N VAL A 162 6.78 -14.28 8.50
CA VAL A 162 5.61 -15.14 8.48
C VAL A 162 4.56 -14.53 9.40
N GLY A 163 3.35 -14.34 8.90
CA GLY A 163 2.24 -13.74 9.63
C GLY A 163 1.40 -14.78 10.40
N ASP A 164 0.07 -14.69 10.25
CA ASP A 164 -0.88 -15.54 10.94
C ASP A 164 -1.12 -16.85 10.21
N GLU A 165 -1.45 -17.89 11.00
CA GLU A 165 -1.92 -19.17 10.46
C GLU A 165 -3.27 -18.99 9.78
N ILE A 166 -3.36 -19.43 8.52
CA ILE A 166 -4.59 -19.39 7.74
C ILE A 166 -5.34 -20.73 7.90
N TRP A 167 -4.60 -21.83 7.76
CA TRP A 167 -5.14 -23.17 7.79
C TRP A 167 -4.04 -24.20 8.08
N ASP A 168 -4.42 -25.31 8.70
CA ASP A 168 -3.58 -26.48 8.89
C ASP A 168 -4.37 -27.78 8.63
N ASP A 169 -3.67 -28.87 8.32
CA ASP A 169 -4.28 -30.18 8.05
C ASP A 169 -4.38 -31.09 9.28
N ARG A 170 -4.28 -30.54 10.52
CA ARG A 170 -4.41 -31.32 11.76
C ARG A 170 -5.70 -32.12 11.78
N GLY A 171 -5.58 -33.41 12.11
CA GLY A 171 -6.70 -34.32 12.18
C GLY A 171 -7.18 -34.81 10.83
N SER A 172 -6.56 -34.43 9.72
CA SER A 172 -6.90 -34.91 8.37
C SER A 172 -6.70 -36.42 8.22
N GLY A 173 -5.69 -36.98 8.88
CA GLY A 173 -5.22 -38.35 8.63
C GLY A 173 -4.24 -38.44 7.46
N ALA A 174 -3.87 -37.35 6.83
CA ALA A 174 -2.81 -37.29 5.82
C ALA A 174 -1.46 -37.75 6.40
N LYS A 175 -0.62 -38.35 5.55
CA LYS A 175 0.68 -38.89 5.96
C LYS A 175 1.72 -37.79 6.25
N GLN A 176 1.50 -36.62 5.74
CA GLN A 176 2.38 -35.44 5.89
C GLN A 176 1.58 -34.30 6.53
N ASN A 177 2.23 -33.55 7.39
CA ASN A 177 1.66 -32.36 8.01
C ASN A 177 1.86 -31.16 7.07
N PHE A 178 0.91 -30.20 7.13
CA PHE A 178 1.02 -28.93 6.42
C PHE A 178 0.32 -27.82 7.19
N SER A 179 0.86 -26.62 7.08
CA SER A 179 0.20 -25.39 7.51
C SER A 179 0.45 -24.24 6.55
N ALA A 180 -0.59 -23.47 6.30
CA ALA A 180 -0.61 -22.28 5.46
C ALA A 180 -0.62 -21.02 6.31
N TRP A 181 0.19 -20.03 5.94
CA TRP A 181 0.43 -18.81 6.70
C TRP A 181 0.37 -17.58 5.78
N SER A 182 -0.02 -16.46 6.35
CA SER A 182 0.06 -15.16 5.67
C SER A 182 1.49 -14.61 5.70
N THR A 183 1.73 -13.54 4.96
CA THR A 183 2.99 -12.78 4.95
C THR A 183 2.75 -11.44 5.61
N ASP A 184 3.68 -11.03 6.51
CA ASP A 184 3.66 -9.73 7.18
C ASP A 184 4.79 -8.84 6.66
N PRO A 185 4.49 -7.72 5.98
CA PRO A 185 5.48 -6.75 5.54
C PRO A 185 6.21 -6.13 6.75
N PRO A 186 7.51 -5.82 6.64
CA PRO A 186 8.22 -5.06 7.66
C PRO A 186 7.75 -3.60 7.68
N ALA A 187 8.15 -2.84 8.68
CA ALA A 187 7.90 -1.39 8.74
C ALA A 187 8.51 -0.68 7.53
N ALA A 188 7.70 0.15 6.87
CA ALA A 188 8.11 0.83 5.65
C ALA A 188 9.20 1.89 5.91
N ALA A 189 10.15 1.98 4.99
CA ALA A 189 11.08 3.10 4.93
C ALA A 189 10.36 4.39 4.51
N ALA A 190 10.96 5.54 4.82
CA ALA A 190 10.37 6.83 4.47
C ALA A 190 10.24 6.98 2.94
N GLY A 191 9.02 7.25 2.47
CA GLY A 191 8.68 7.36 1.05
C GLY A 191 8.32 6.03 0.39
N GLU A 192 8.13 4.95 1.15
CA GLU A 192 7.87 3.62 0.60
C GLU A 192 6.58 3.00 1.14
N ILE A 193 6.05 2.07 0.36
CA ILE A 193 4.96 1.18 0.74
C ILE A 193 5.43 -0.25 0.49
N TYR A 194 5.22 -1.12 1.49
CA TYR A 194 5.42 -2.56 1.39
C TYR A 194 4.08 -3.25 1.59
N PHE A 195 3.74 -4.21 0.77
CA PHE A 195 2.46 -4.91 0.91
C PHE A 195 2.56 -6.37 0.49
N ALA A 196 1.86 -7.22 1.22
CA ALA A 196 1.74 -8.63 0.91
C ALA A 196 0.87 -8.81 -0.34
N SER A 197 1.23 -9.79 -1.18
CA SER A 197 0.47 -10.13 -2.39
C SER A 197 -0.93 -10.67 -2.11
N GLY A 198 -1.18 -11.17 -0.89
CA GLY A 198 -2.40 -11.88 -0.52
C GLY A 198 -2.34 -13.39 -0.77
N THR A 199 -1.21 -13.91 -1.27
CA THR A 199 -0.93 -15.32 -1.43
C THR A 199 -0.49 -15.96 -0.12
N PHE A 200 -0.51 -17.29 -0.02
CA PHE A 200 -0.06 -17.99 1.17
C PHE A 200 1.37 -18.52 1.03
N ILE A 201 2.05 -18.63 2.14
CA ILE A 201 3.29 -19.39 2.33
C ILE A 201 2.99 -20.55 3.28
N GLY A 202 3.87 -21.54 3.38
CA GLY A 202 3.61 -22.68 4.25
C GLY A 202 4.79 -23.62 4.42
N ALA A 203 4.61 -24.57 5.33
CA ALA A 203 5.61 -25.56 5.69
C ALA A 203 4.98 -26.93 5.95
N ALA A 204 5.76 -27.97 5.78
CA ALA A 204 5.42 -29.35 6.14
C ALA A 204 5.49 -29.56 7.67
N SER A 205 4.84 -28.66 8.42
CA SER A 205 4.81 -28.62 9.89
C SER A 205 3.59 -27.87 10.37
N PHE A 206 3.18 -28.11 11.62
CA PHE A 206 2.12 -27.33 12.29
C PHE A 206 2.67 -26.13 13.08
N SER A 207 3.96 -26.05 13.24
CA SER A 207 4.59 -24.91 13.91
C SER A 207 4.77 -23.77 12.93
N LYS A 208 4.69 -22.54 13.45
CA LYS A 208 5.01 -21.35 12.65
C LYS A 208 6.40 -21.52 12.02
N PRO A 209 6.53 -21.37 10.69
CA PRO A 209 7.80 -21.51 10.03
C PRO A 209 8.84 -20.57 10.62
N ALA A 210 10.06 -21.09 10.83
CA ALA A 210 11.17 -20.27 11.27
C ALA A 210 11.66 -19.36 10.13
N THR A 211 12.63 -18.51 10.43
CA THR A 211 13.21 -17.49 9.54
C THR A 211 13.80 -18.01 8.22
N HIS A 212 13.97 -19.34 8.07
CA HIS A 212 14.45 -19.94 6.83
C HIS A 212 13.38 -20.13 5.75
N VAL A 213 12.09 -19.95 6.08
CA VAL A 213 11.05 -19.90 5.06
C VAL A 213 11.05 -18.50 4.47
N ALA A 214 11.41 -18.42 3.19
CA ALA A 214 11.44 -17.16 2.47
C ALA A 214 10.02 -16.59 2.33
N ALA A 215 9.81 -15.41 2.86
CA ALA A 215 8.59 -14.62 2.72
C ALA A 215 8.96 -13.24 2.17
N TYR A 216 8.20 -12.78 1.18
CA TYR A 216 8.46 -11.52 0.51
C TYR A 216 7.18 -10.72 0.33
N SER A 217 7.30 -9.41 0.42
CA SER A 217 6.25 -8.44 0.06
C SER A 217 6.67 -7.59 -1.12
N LEU A 218 5.72 -7.10 -1.88
CA LEU A 218 5.96 -6.13 -2.95
C LEU A 218 6.41 -4.80 -2.34
N ARG A 219 7.31 -4.13 -3.02
CA ARG A 219 7.91 -2.86 -2.59
C ARG A 219 7.68 -1.81 -3.66
N MET A 220 7.18 -0.64 -3.25
CA MET A 220 7.03 0.50 -4.15
C MET A 220 7.44 1.80 -3.48
N GLN A 221 7.97 2.73 -4.26
CA GLN A 221 8.13 4.12 -3.86
C GLN A 221 6.77 4.81 -3.94
N ILE A 222 6.49 5.73 -3.01
CA ILE A 222 5.34 6.62 -3.11
C ILE A 222 5.67 7.69 -4.14
N PRO A 223 4.99 7.74 -5.30
CA PRO A 223 5.22 8.77 -6.28
C PRO A 223 4.93 10.15 -5.67
N LEU A 224 5.89 11.05 -5.76
CA LEU A 224 5.80 12.39 -5.23
C LEU A 224 6.07 13.41 -6.33
N GLN A 225 5.08 14.24 -6.63
CA GLN A 225 5.25 15.44 -7.46
C GLN A 225 5.49 16.61 -6.52
N ALA A 226 6.71 17.16 -6.57
CA ALA A 226 7.12 18.29 -5.77
C ALA A 226 7.24 19.53 -6.66
N ASN A 227 6.39 20.52 -6.41
CA ASN A 227 6.59 21.86 -6.96
C ASN A 227 7.64 22.60 -6.12
N PRO A 228 8.29 23.64 -6.69
CA PRO A 228 9.17 24.51 -5.91
C PRO A 228 8.46 24.98 -4.64
N PRO A 229 9.15 25.07 -3.49
CA PRO A 229 8.56 25.60 -2.28
C PRO A 229 8.11 27.05 -2.52
N SER A 230 7.04 27.47 -1.84
CA SER A 230 6.64 28.87 -1.91
C SER A 230 7.77 29.77 -1.42
N GLU A 231 7.99 30.86 -2.13
CA GLU A 231 9.03 31.81 -1.76
C GLU A 231 8.72 32.48 -0.43
N VAL A 232 9.74 32.60 0.42
CA VAL A 232 9.62 33.33 1.67
C VAL A 232 9.31 34.79 1.35
N PRO A 233 8.24 35.40 1.88
CA PRO A 233 7.93 36.80 1.63
C PRO A 233 9.08 37.72 2.02
N VAL A 234 9.47 38.63 1.12
CA VAL A 234 10.55 39.57 1.31
C VAL A 234 9.99 40.98 1.53
N LEU A 235 10.51 41.66 2.54
CA LEU A 235 10.16 43.06 2.78
C LEU A 235 10.88 43.98 1.77
N THR A 236 10.10 44.70 0.96
CA THR A 236 10.62 45.60 -0.08
C THR A 236 10.61 47.08 0.32
N GLY A 237 10.29 47.37 1.57
CA GLY A 237 10.20 48.73 2.12
C GLY A 237 9.65 48.73 3.55
N PHE A 238 9.14 49.89 3.98
CA PHE A 238 8.59 50.05 5.32
C PHE A 238 7.05 49.81 5.41
N SER A 239 6.44 49.46 4.30
CA SER A 239 5.02 49.12 4.26
C SER A 239 4.76 47.75 4.85
N ALA A 240 3.57 47.53 5.38
CA ALA A 240 3.15 46.24 5.86
C ALA A 240 3.17 45.22 4.68
N PRO A 241 3.77 44.04 4.87
CA PRO A 241 3.81 43.01 3.85
C PRO A 241 2.43 42.39 3.63
N PRO A 242 2.24 41.62 2.55
CA PRO A 242 1.01 40.89 2.32
C PRO A 242 0.74 39.89 3.46
N HIS A 243 -0.54 39.65 3.74
CA HIS A 243 -0.94 38.75 4.81
C HIS A 243 -0.57 37.30 4.49
N GLU A 244 -0.67 36.88 3.25
CA GLU A 244 -0.37 35.53 2.78
C GLU A 244 0.58 35.57 1.57
N SER A 245 1.40 34.53 1.45
CA SER A 245 2.25 34.30 0.27
C SER A 245 1.51 33.53 -0.82
N SER A 246 2.16 33.38 -1.97
CA SER A 246 1.78 32.40 -2.97
C SER A 246 1.79 30.97 -2.39
N GLU A 247 0.88 30.15 -2.86
CA GLU A 247 0.80 28.76 -2.46
C GLU A 247 1.74 27.88 -3.32
N ALA A 248 2.26 26.82 -2.71
CA ALA A 248 3.00 25.77 -3.41
C ALA A 248 2.42 24.40 -3.00
N THR A 249 2.01 23.62 -4.00
CA THR A 249 1.37 22.33 -3.79
C THR A 249 2.31 21.19 -4.13
N GLN A 250 2.32 20.15 -3.30
CA GLN A 250 2.98 18.87 -3.53
C GLN A 250 1.93 17.78 -3.51
N VAL A 251 2.09 16.76 -4.36
CA VAL A 251 1.11 15.68 -4.49
C VAL A 251 1.80 14.34 -4.33
N ALA A 252 1.31 13.53 -3.39
CA ALA A 252 1.71 12.13 -3.23
C ALA A 252 0.60 11.22 -3.75
N THR A 253 0.95 10.23 -4.58
CA THR A 253 0.00 9.25 -5.09
C THR A 253 0.01 8.00 -4.21
N ILE A 254 -1.15 7.63 -3.67
CA ILE A 254 -1.30 6.58 -2.68
C ILE A 254 -2.28 5.52 -3.20
N PRO A 255 -1.95 4.21 -3.12
CA PRO A 255 -2.86 3.16 -3.55
C PRO A 255 -4.07 3.03 -2.63
N TRP A 256 -5.19 2.60 -3.18
CA TRP A 256 -6.50 2.46 -2.53
C TRP A 256 -6.46 1.71 -1.19
N PHE A 257 -5.63 0.68 -1.07
CA PHE A 257 -5.54 -0.14 0.13
C PHE A 257 -4.85 0.57 1.31
N ALA A 258 -4.10 1.64 1.04
CA ALA A 258 -3.41 2.44 2.05
C ALA A 258 -4.22 3.68 2.51
N VAL A 259 -5.47 3.83 2.07
CA VAL A 259 -6.33 4.98 2.37
C VAL A 259 -7.60 4.52 3.09
N GLU A 260 -7.96 5.19 4.19
CA GLU A 260 -9.30 5.10 4.80
C GLU A 260 -10.24 6.08 4.09
N ASP A 261 -11.25 5.56 3.42
CA ASP A 261 -12.34 6.31 2.81
C ASP A 261 -13.64 5.64 3.20
N ASP A 262 -14.32 6.22 4.19
CA ASP A 262 -15.54 5.66 4.79
C ASP A 262 -16.74 5.66 3.83
N ALA A 263 -16.65 6.38 2.71
CA ALA A 263 -17.74 6.45 1.73
C ALA A 263 -17.68 5.32 0.69
N LEU A 264 -16.60 4.56 0.62
CA LEU A 264 -16.42 3.46 -0.33
C LEU A 264 -16.00 2.17 0.37
N GLU A 265 -16.68 1.08 0.04
CA GLU A 265 -16.23 -0.25 0.44
C GLU A 265 -14.88 -0.59 -0.25
N PRO A 266 -14.04 -1.42 0.36
CA PRO A 266 -12.70 -1.71 -0.17
C PRO A 266 -12.66 -2.16 -1.63
N ILE A 267 -13.61 -3.00 -2.07
CA ILE A 267 -13.70 -3.44 -3.47
C ILE A 267 -14.16 -2.30 -4.39
N GLU A 268 -15.02 -1.40 -3.89
CA GLU A 268 -15.42 -0.20 -4.63
C GLU A 268 -14.25 0.76 -4.81
N LYS A 269 -13.38 0.92 -3.81
CA LYS A 269 -12.14 1.71 -3.94
C LYS A 269 -11.28 1.16 -5.08
N LEU A 270 -11.08 -0.17 -5.13
CA LEU A 270 -10.30 -0.80 -6.19
C LEU A 270 -10.80 -0.45 -7.59
N THR A 271 -12.10 -0.35 -7.79
CA THR A 271 -12.70 -0.13 -9.12
C THR A 271 -12.91 1.35 -9.44
N ARG A 272 -13.25 2.18 -8.44
CA ARG A 272 -13.61 3.59 -8.62
C ARG A 272 -12.45 4.54 -8.40
N SER A 273 -11.57 4.26 -7.44
CA SER A 273 -10.41 5.07 -7.12
C SER A 273 -9.22 4.18 -6.72
N PRO A 274 -8.60 3.45 -7.67
CA PRO A 274 -7.45 2.59 -7.39
C PRO A 274 -6.23 3.37 -6.87
N LEU A 275 -6.19 4.67 -7.16
CA LEU A 275 -5.20 5.62 -6.68
C LEU A 275 -5.91 6.82 -6.06
N TYR A 276 -5.34 7.35 -4.99
CA TYR A 276 -5.69 8.59 -4.34
C TYR A 276 -4.55 9.59 -4.46
N GLN A 277 -4.88 10.86 -4.47
CA GLN A 277 -3.92 11.95 -4.41
C GLN A 277 -3.98 12.61 -3.03
N LEU A 278 -2.87 12.59 -2.31
CA LEU A 278 -2.72 13.35 -1.09
C LEU A 278 -1.97 14.63 -1.45
N GLU A 279 -2.70 15.73 -1.48
CA GLU A 279 -2.17 17.05 -1.76
C GLU A 279 -1.73 17.75 -0.47
N ARG A 280 -0.59 18.42 -0.51
CA ARG A 280 -0.15 19.33 0.54
C ARG A 280 0.10 20.71 -0.07
N THR A 281 -0.66 21.69 0.38
CA THR A 281 -0.49 23.10 -0.02
C THR A 281 0.13 23.87 1.12
N ASP A 282 1.27 24.51 0.85
CA ASP A 282 2.02 25.32 1.81
C ASP A 282 1.87 26.79 1.49
N LYS A 283 1.66 27.61 2.54
CA LYS A 283 1.68 29.08 2.44
C LYS A 283 2.28 29.71 3.67
N TYR A 284 2.85 30.88 3.51
CA TYR A 284 3.29 31.73 4.63
C TYR A 284 2.15 32.67 5.02
N VAL A 285 1.75 32.63 6.28
CA VAL A 285 0.71 33.51 6.86
C VAL A 285 1.36 34.47 7.83
N LEU A 286 1.12 35.78 7.66
CA LEU A 286 1.68 36.82 8.51
C LEU A 286 1.15 36.68 9.94
N VAL A 287 2.06 36.43 10.88
CA VAL A 287 1.77 36.40 12.33
C VAL A 287 1.88 37.79 12.90
N GLY A 288 2.83 38.56 12.42
CA GLY A 288 3.02 39.92 12.93
C GLY A 288 4.03 40.72 12.13
N TYR A 289 3.89 42.02 12.24
CA TYR A 289 4.71 43.04 11.61
C TYR A 289 5.09 44.13 12.62
N GLY A 290 6.35 44.51 12.65
CA GLY A 290 6.85 45.54 13.53
C GLY A 290 7.75 46.52 12.79
N HIS A 291 7.38 47.81 12.81
CA HIS A 291 8.21 48.91 12.33
C HIS A 291 8.70 49.73 13.52
N ASN A 292 10.01 49.83 13.69
CA ASN A 292 10.64 50.63 14.73
C ASN A 292 11.18 51.94 14.15
N THR A 293 10.42 53.01 14.34
CA THR A 293 10.78 54.39 13.97
C THR A 293 11.51 55.14 15.12
N GLY A 294 11.75 54.49 16.24
CA GLY A 294 12.42 55.06 17.40
C GLY A 294 13.93 55.15 17.27
N THR A 295 14.57 55.69 18.28
CA THR A 295 16.03 55.91 18.33
C THR A 295 16.80 54.69 18.90
N LYS A 296 16.14 53.75 19.54
CA LYS A 296 16.70 52.54 20.17
C LYS A 296 15.97 51.31 19.67
N GLY A 297 16.49 50.10 19.94
CA GLY A 297 15.82 48.85 19.67
C GLY A 297 14.49 48.76 20.43
N LYS A 298 13.44 48.23 19.80
CA LYS A 298 12.10 48.07 20.36
C LYS A 298 11.68 46.61 20.33
N PHE A 299 11.12 46.14 21.44
CA PHE A 299 10.53 44.82 21.54
C PHE A 299 9.15 44.80 20.91
N PHE A 300 8.92 43.74 20.14
CA PHE A 300 7.63 43.38 19.60
C PHE A 300 7.30 41.94 20.00
N ARG A 301 6.01 41.68 20.25
CA ARG A 301 5.47 40.39 20.63
C ARG A 301 4.31 40.04 19.72
N TRP A 302 4.27 38.82 19.27
CA TRP A 302 3.19 38.27 18.46
C TRP A 302 2.88 36.84 18.91
N THR A 303 1.64 36.40 18.71
CA THR A 303 1.23 35.06 19.02
C THR A 303 0.92 34.29 17.71
N ALA A 304 1.65 33.25 17.44
CA ALA A 304 1.31 32.30 16.38
C ALA A 304 0.39 31.22 16.95
N HIS A 305 -0.65 30.86 16.21
CA HIS A 305 -1.61 29.83 16.61
C HIS A 305 -1.47 28.58 15.76
N ARG A 306 -1.52 27.41 16.42
CA ARG A 306 -1.56 26.13 15.73
C ARG A 306 -3.01 25.81 15.37
N VAL A 307 -3.28 25.68 14.08
CA VAL A 307 -4.57 25.18 13.59
C VAL A 307 -4.43 23.68 13.40
N LEU A 308 -5.17 22.91 14.21
CA LEU A 308 -5.28 21.45 14.05
C LEU A 308 -6.64 21.17 13.41
N ASN A 309 -6.63 20.54 12.25
CA ASN A 309 -7.85 19.99 11.68
C ASN A 309 -8.03 18.54 12.16
N PRO A 310 -8.99 18.24 13.04
CA PRO A 310 -9.17 16.90 13.61
C PRO A 310 -9.58 15.86 12.58
N THR A 311 -10.10 16.26 11.42
CA THR A 311 -10.51 15.33 10.35
C THR A 311 -9.31 14.66 9.69
N LEU A 312 -8.16 15.32 9.64
CA LEU A 312 -6.92 14.77 9.09
C LEU A 312 -6.17 13.84 10.08
N LEU A 313 -6.50 13.89 11.37
CA LEU A 313 -5.89 13.04 12.41
C LEU A 313 -6.17 11.54 12.23
N ARG A 314 -7.18 11.14 11.45
CA ARG A 314 -7.45 9.73 11.15
C ARG A 314 -6.44 9.14 10.16
N ILE A 315 -5.81 9.97 9.35
CA ILE A 315 -4.77 9.56 8.38
C ILE A 315 -3.37 9.72 9.01
N PHE A 316 -3.23 10.60 10.03
CA PHE A 316 -1.96 10.98 10.63
C PHE A 316 -1.91 10.56 12.10
N THR A 317 -1.32 9.43 12.41
CA THR A 317 -0.96 9.07 13.78
C THR A 317 0.44 9.59 14.10
N ASP A 318 0.54 10.39 15.15
CA ASP A 318 1.74 10.99 15.72
C ASP A 318 2.52 12.02 14.86
N ASN A 319 2.87 13.13 15.50
CA ASN A 319 3.43 14.39 14.97
C ASN A 319 4.73 14.28 14.15
N THR A 320 5.23 13.10 13.84
CA THR A 320 6.53 12.92 13.18
C THR A 320 6.54 12.01 11.95
N SER A 321 5.49 11.23 11.73
CA SER A 321 5.35 10.41 10.53
C SER A 321 3.89 10.09 10.29
N ILE A 322 3.43 10.22 9.05
CA ILE A 322 2.14 9.71 8.64
C ILE A 322 2.33 8.20 8.49
N GLN A 323 1.71 7.45 9.40
CA GLN A 323 1.65 6.00 9.33
C GLN A 323 0.24 5.61 8.93
N PHE A 324 0.14 4.80 7.88
CA PHE A 324 -1.10 4.16 7.51
C PHE A 324 -1.22 2.86 8.33
N ARG A 325 -2.44 2.45 8.65
CA ARG A 325 -2.67 1.19 9.34
C ARG A 325 -2.08 0.04 8.54
N THR A 326 -1.41 -0.85 9.24
CA THR A 326 -0.84 -2.07 8.65
C THR A 326 -1.90 -3.17 8.43
N GLU A 327 -3.08 -3.01 9.01
CA GLU A 327 -4.20 -3.95 8.89
C GLU A 327 -5.50 -3.18 8.68
N TRP A 328 -6.29 -3.61 7.71
CA TRP A 328 -7.67 -3.16 7.59
C TRP A 328 -8.48 -3.73 8.75
N PRO A 329 -9.35 -2.93 9.39
CA PRO A 329 -10.31 -3.50 10.32
C PRO A 329 -11.11 -4.57 9.58
N ILE A 330 -11.34 -5.70 10.25
CA ILE A 330 -12.26 -6.72 9.76
C ILE A 330 -13.58 -5.99 9.50
N ALA A 331 -13.97 -5.93 8.23
CA ALA A 331 -15.22 -5.28 7.88
C ALA A 331 -16.35 -5.95 8.67
N THR A 332 -17.21 -5.15 9.26
CA THR A 332 -18.40 -5.61 10.01
C THR A 332 -19.31 -6.53 9.19
N SER A 333 -19.08 -6.60 7.88
CA SER A 333 -19.77 -7.47 6.90
C SER A 333 -19.12 -8.85 6.71
N GLY A 334 -18.09 -9.23 7.47
CA GLY A 334 -17.39 -10.52 7.34
C GLY A 334 -16.52 -10.67 6.10
N ARG A 335 -16.24 -9.59 5.38
CA ARG A 335 -15.33 -9.55 4.22
C ARG A 335 -13.93 -9.26 4.72
N VAL A 336 -13.04 -10.24 4.63
CA VAL A 336 -11.62 -10.08 4.98
C VAL A 336 -10.84 -9.71 3.74
N LEU A 337 -10.15 -8.58 3.77
CA LEU A 337 -9.17 -8.25 2.75
C LEU A 337 -7.80 -8.80 3.19
N PRO A 338 -7.22 -9.75 2.44
CA PRO A 338 -5.96 -10.38 2.85
C PRO A 338 -4.71 -9.50 2.62
N ILE A 339 -4.87 -8.27 2.14
CA ILE A 339 -3.73 -7.39 1.87
C ILE A 339 -3.26 -6.74 3.16
N LYS A 340 -2.12 -7.20 3.66
CA LYS A 340 -1.37 -6.55 4.73
C LYS A 340 -0.36 -5.60 4.11
N PHE A 341 -0.22 -4.40 4.66
CA PHE A 341 0.71 -3.40 4.15
C PHE A 341 1.34 -2.58 5.27
N SER A 342 2.45 -1.94 4.94
CA SER A 342 3.10 -0.90 5.73
C SER A 342 3.46 0.25 4.80
N ALA A 343 3.18 1.49 5.20
CA ALA A 343 3.44 2.66 4.39
C ALA A 343 3.98 3.81 5.25
N ARG A 344 4.90 4.58 4.69
CA ARG A 344 5.46 5.76 5.36
C ARG A 344 5.75 6.87 4.35
N LEU A 345 5.14 8.03 4.54
CA LEU A 345 5.45 9.20 3.72
C LEU A 345 6.86 9.73 4.00
N SER A 346 7.47 10.35 3.00
CA SER A 346 8.79 10.97 3.16
C SER A 346 8.73 12.17 4.10
N LYS A 347 9.83 12.42 4.82
CA LYS A 347 9.94 13.61 5.69
C LYS A 347 9.85 14.92 4.90
N SER A 348 10.32 14.94 3.66
CA SER A 348 10.20 16.10 2.78
C SER A 348 8.75 16.45 2.46
N PHE A 349 7.88 15.44 2.32
CA PHE A 349 6.46 15.66 2.12
C PHE A 349 5.73 16.04 3.42
N THR A 350 6.05 15.41 4.55
CA THR A 350 5.39 15.70 5.84
C THR A 350 5.90 16.95 6.52
N ARG A 351 7.08 17.47 6.12
CA ARG A 351 7.78 18.60 6.76
C ARG A 351 7.81 18.52 8.28
N THR A 352 8.06 17.36 8.83
CA THR A 352 8.24 17.18 10.27
C THR A 352 9.62 17.66 10.72
N GLU A 353 10.07 18.80 10.25
CA GLU A 353 11.18 19.48 10.89
C GLU A 353 10.67 20.10 12.19
N THR A 354 10.94 19.44 13.26
CA THR A 354 10.73 19.91 14.64
C THR A 354 11.74 21.02 14.98
N SER A 355 11.67 22.13 14.27
CA SER A 355 12.52 23.26 14.57
C SER A 355 12.06 24.07 15.79
N SER A 356 10.93 23.74 16.40
CA SER A 356 10.51 24.36 17.64
C SER A 356 9.79 23.37 18.55
N SER A 357 10.46 23.00 19.63
CA SER A 357 9.87 22.23 20.74
C SER A 357 8.58 22.86 21.31
N GLY A 358 8.32 24.14 21.05
CA GLY A 358 7.13 24.83 21.49
C GLY A 358 5.81 24.37 20.87
N TRP A 359 5.85 23.80 19.65
CA TRP A 359 4.63 23.34 18.97
C TRP A 359 4.16 21.93 19.38
N MET A 360 4.99 21.18 20.05
CA MET A 360 4.67 19.78 20.43
C MET A 360 3.54 19.71 21.48
N THR A 361 3.43 20.72 22.34
CA THR A 361 2.55 20.68 23.52
C THR A 361 1.58 21.87 23.62
N SER A 362 1.78 22.96 22.89
CA SER A 362 0.98 24.19 23.00
C SER A 362 0.16 24.47 21.75
N LYS A 363 -1.03 25.08 21.97
CA LYS A 363 -1.91 25.56 20.89
C LYS A 363 -1.44 26.90 20.31
N SER A 364 -0.50 27.56 20.97
CA SER A 364 0.05 28.85 20.56
C SER A 364 1.49 29.01 20.99
N VAL A 365 2.26 29.78 20.22
CA VAL A 365 3.65 30.12 20.51
C VAL A 365 3.80 31.62 20.49
N GLU A 366 4.39 32.18 21.55
CA GLU A 366 4.75 33.60 21.59
C GLU A 366 6.10 33.81 20.91
N VAL A 367 6.13 34.70 19.93
CA VAL A 367 7.34 35.12 19.22
C VAL A 367 7.71 36.53 19.72
N VAL A 368 8.90 36.67 20.30
CA VAL A 368 9.44 37.93 20.79
C VAL A 368 10.69 38.30 19.99
N ALA A 369 10.70 39.51 19.44
CA ALA A 369 11.87 39.96 18.69
C ALA A 369 12.19 41.43 19.04
N ILE A 370 13.49 41.76 18.98
CA ILE A 370 13.99 43.13 19.09
C ILE A 370 14.18 43.65 17.66
N VAL A 371 13.43 44.67 17.29
CA VAL A 371 13.58 45.35 16.01
C VAL A 371 14.53 46.55 16.19
N PRO A 372 15.69 46.59 15.54
CA PRO A 372 16.66 47.69 15.66
C PRO A 372 16.04 49.01 15.17
N LYS A 373 16.70 50.13 15.55
CA LYS A 373 16.34 51.50 15.07
C LYS A 373 16.18 51.54 13.55
N ASN A 374 15.13 52.16 13.05
CA ASN A 374 14.79 52.33 11.63
C ASN A 374 14.79 51.00 10.83
N LYS A 375 14.34 49.91 11.46
CA LYS A 375 14.18 48.60 10.82
C LYS A 375 12.74 48.12 10.94
N ILE A 376 12.43 47.20 10.06
CA ILE A 376 11.18 46.48 10.08
C ILE A 376 11.43 44.97 10.22
N LEU A 377 10.48 44.26 10.76
CA LEU A 377 10.47 42.83 10.86
C LEU A 377 9.06 42.31 10.59
N ALA A 378 8.96 41.33 9.75
CA ALA A 378 7.74 40.53 9.61
C ALA A 378 8.01 39.09 10.08
N VAL A 379 7.07 38.52 10.78
CA VAL A 379 7.11 37.14 11.23
C VAL A 379 6.00 36.39 10.52
N TYR A 380 6.37 35.32 9.85
CA TYR A 380 5.43 34.45 9.15
C TYR A 380 5.42 33.06 9.77
N GLN A 381 4.26 32.47 9.77
CA GLN A 381 4.05 31.04 10.05
C GLN A 381 3.86 30.31 8.73
N LEU A 382 4.64 29.25 8.51
CA LEU A 382 4.37 28.31 7.43
C LEU A 382 3.17 27.43 7.84
N GLN A 383 2.12 27.48 7.06
CA GLN A 383 0.95 26.62 7.22
C GLN A 383 0.90 25.62 6.08
N SER A 384 0.68 24.33 6.42
CA SER A 384 0.46 23.26 5.48
C SER A 384 -0.97 22.78 5.58
N HIS A 385 -1.67 22.80 4.45
CA HIS A 385 -3.00 22.22 4.30
C HIS A 385 -2.88 20.91 3.55
N TYR A 386 -3.57 19.86 4.02
CA TYR A 386 -3.58 18.55 3.40
C TYR A 386 -4.97 18.20 2.95
N GLU A 387 -5.11 17.71 1.73
CA GLU A 387 -6.36 17.26 1.14
C GLU A 387 -6.17 15.89 0.49
N LEU A 388 -7.10 14.98 0.73
CA LEU A 388 -7.11 13.64 0.13
C LEU A 388 -8.19 13.60 -0.93
N LEU A 389 -7.79 13.41 -2.17
CA LEU A 389 -8.67 13.40 -3.32
C LEU A 389 -8.74 12.01 -3.94
N ARG A 390 -9.95 11.60 -4.32
CA ARG A 390 -10.14 10.45 -5.20
C ARG A 390 -9.67 10.78 -6.62
N LYS A 391 -9.58 9.75 -7.46
CA LYS A 391 -9.20 9.89 -8.86
C LYS A 391 -10.08 10.88 -9.64
N ASP A 392 -11.34 11.02 -9.29
CA ASP A 392 -12.30 11.93 -9.91
C ASP A 392 -12.25 13.36 -9.35
N GLY A 393 -11.35 13.64 -8.43
CA GLY A 393 -11.19 14.94 -7.77
C GLY A 393 -12.16 15.23 -6.63
N THR A 394 -12.87 14.19 -6.14
CA THR A 394 -13.80 14.31 -5.00
C THR A 394 -13.19 13.88 -3.68
#